data_e19ae7c65b6edb53cf8280a0c7fedb03
#
_entry.id   e19ae7c65b6edb53cf8280a0c7fedb03
#
_cell.length_a   1.000
_cell.length_b   1.000
_cell.length_c   1.000
_cell.angle_alpha   90.00
_cell.angle_beta   90.00
_cell.angle_gamma   90.00
#
_symmetry.space_group_name_H-M   'P 1'
#
loop_
_entity.id
_entity.type
_entity.pdbx_description
1 polymer ?
#
loop_
_entity_poly.entity_id
_entity_poly.type
_entity_poly.pdbx_seq_one_letter_code
_entity_poly.pdbx_strand_id
1 'polypeptide(L)'
;MEYNCDSYQLGHGGNLMFEKDLKQLVEYLGRPYPEFFGIPLNNPSGGPPRWEVTADLRGSLGAPIWETIWFSVRGNTWKEGIAKAVQEAIARLCGQNVNKLKNTRFIYYPRHDPMGRPITMPPHPEMNHYVSYLDFMLYKTRKELDNARAFRQAHYP
;
A
#
# COMPACT_ATOMS: atom_id res chain seq x y z
N MET A 1 11.47 -8.61 25.51
CA MET A 1 11.30 -9.52 24.38
C MET A 1 11.64 -8.74 23.11
N GLU A 2 12.85 -8.92 22.63
CA GLU A 2 13.24 -8.30 21.37
C GLU A 2 12.55 -9.06 20.26
N TYR A 3 11.56 -8.43 19.66
CA TYR A 3 11.00 -8.93 18.41
C TYR A 3 12.01 -8.59 17.32
N ASN A 4 12.69 -9.61 16.82
CA ASN A 4 13.45 -9.50 15.60
C ASN A 4 12.50 -8.97 14.51
N CYS A 5 12.77 -7.78 14.01
CA CYS A 5 12.21 -7.32 12.75
C CYS A 5 12.80 -8.19 11.65
N ASP A 6 12.26 -9.39 11.51
CA ASP A 6 12.60 -10.19 10.36
C ASP A 6 12.09 -9.46 9.13
N SER A 7 13.04 -8.99 8.33
CA SER A 7 12.74 -8.53 6.99
C SER A 7 12.09 -9.70 6.27
N TYR A 8 10.77 -9.66 6.17
CA TYR A 8 10.02 -10.70 5.52
C TYR A 8 10.38 -10.71 4.04
N GLN A 9 11.13 -11.70 3.62
CA GLN A 9 11.28 -11.97 2.20
C GLN A 9 9.93 -12.43 1.67
N LEU A 10 9.33 -11.61 0.84
CA LEU A 10 8.11 -11.93 0.11
C LEU A 10 8.33 -13.23 -0.66
N GLY A 11 7.81 -14.33 -0.16
CA GLY A 11 8.05 -15.63 -0.78
C GLY A 11 7.05 -16.71 -0.42
N HIS A 12 6.30 -16.55 0.64
CA HIS A 12 5.43 -17.61 1.09
C HIS A 12 4.00 -17.14 1.39
N GLY A 13 3.11 -17.28 0.44
CA GLY A 13 1.67 -17.25 0.66
C GLY A 13 0.97 -15.90 0.59
N GLY A 14 1.58 -14.88 0.00
CA GLY A 14 0.94 -13.61 -0.34
C GLY A 14 0.11 -13.68 -1.61
N ASN A 15 -0.57 -12.61 -1.96
CA ASN A 15 -1.22 -12.48 -3.25
C ASN A 15 -0.16 -12.27 -4.34
N LEU A 16 0.33 -13.37 -4.90
CA LEU A 16 1.43 -13.42 -5.88
C LEU A 16 1.23 -12.45 -7.06
N MET A 17 -0.01 -12.15 -7.40
CA MET A 17 -0.31 -11.26 -8.53
C MET A 17 0.12 -9.82 -8.25
N PHE A 18 -0.23 -9.27 -7.10
CA PHE A 18 0.13 -7.90 -6.76
C PHE A 18 1.64 -7.73 -6.49
N GLU A 19 2.26 -8.72 -5.88
CA GLU A 19 3.71 -8.73 -5.68
C GLU A 19 4.46 -8.72 -7.01
N LYS A 20 4.00 -9.51 -7.96
CA LYS A 20 4.55 -9.56 -9.32
C LYS A 20 4.38 -8.21 -10.04
N ASP A 21 3.22 -7.60 -9.91
CA ASP A 21 2.95 -6.27 -10.47
C ASP A 21 3.85 -5.20 -9.87
N LEU A 22 4.03 -5.21 -8.55
CA LEU A 22 4.94 -4.28 -7.87
C LEU A 22 6.38 -4.47 -8.35
N LYS A 23 6.83 -5.71 -8.47
CA LYS A 23 8.17 -6.02 -8.99
C LYS A 23 8.38 -5.47 -10.40
N GLN A 24 7.43 -5.68 -11.29
CA GLN A 24 7.50 -5.16 -12.67
C GLN A 24 7.48 -3.63 -12.69
N LEU A 25 6.68 -3.00 -11.84
CA LEU A 25 6.59 -1.56 -11.76
C LEU A 25 7.90 -0.92 -11.31
N VAL A 26 8.49 -1.41 -10.22
CA VAL A 26 9.76 -0.87 -9.72
C VAL A 26 10.92 -1.12 -10.69
N GLU A 27 10.96 -2.26 -11.34
CA GLU A 27 11.94 -2.55 -12.40
C GLU A 27 11.81 -1.56 -13.56
N TYR A 28 10.59 -1.30 -14.00
CA TYR A 28 10.33 -0.31 -15.07
C TYR A 28 10.76 1.10 -14.67
N LEU A 29 10.53 1.48 -13.40
CA LEU A 29 10.90 2.80 -12.87
C LEU A 29 12.39 2.90 -12.48
N GLY A 30 13.15 1.82 -12.58
CA GLY A 30 14.55 1.81 -12.19
C GLY A 30 14.75 1.97 -10.68
N ARG A 31 13.81 1.53 -9.88
CA ARG A 31 13.83 1.61 -8.42
C ARG A 31 14.17 0.27 -7.79
N PRO A 32 14.79 0.25 -6.60
CA PRO A 32 14.95 -0.99 -5.84
C PRO A 32 13.59 -1.51 -5.38
N TYR A 33 13.50 -2.81 -5.17
CA TYR A 33 12.29 -3.41 -4.60
C TYR A 33 12.03 -2.85 -3.20
N PRO A 34 10.78 -2.51 -2.85
CA PRO A 34 10.46 -1.96 -1.54
C PRO A 34 10.77 -2.90 -0.39
N GLU A 35 11.13 -2.34 0.74
CA GLU A 35 11.25 -3.05 2.00
C GLU A 35 9.98 -2.87 2.81
N PHE A 36 9.53 -3.97 3.43
CA PHE A 36 8.34 -3.98 4.28
C PHE A 36 8.70 -4.45 5.68
N PHE A 37 8.30 -3.67 6.68
CA PHE A 37 8.56 -3.95 8.08
C PHE A 37 7.23 -4.10 8.82
N GLY A 38 7.10 -5.14 9.61
CA GLY A 38 5.89 -5.37 10.41
C GLY A 38 6.16 -5.24 11.90
N ILE A 39 5.22 -4.57 12.60
CA ILE A 39 5.21 -4.48 14.05
C ILE A 39 3.88 -5.06 14.55
N PRO A 40 3.92 -6.07 15.45
CA PRO A 40 2.69 -6.55 16.06
C PRO A 40 2.14 -5.50 17.02
N LEU A 41 0.85 -5.24 16.92
CA LEU A 41 0.12 -4.34 17.81
C LEU A 41 -0.68 -5.17 18.80
N ASN A 42 -0.61 -4.79 20.08
CA ASN A 42 -1.39 -5.45 21.12
C ASN A 42 -2.88 -5.36 20.81
N ASN A 43 -3.55 -6.50 20.91
CA ASN A 43 -5.01 -6.56 20.83
C ASN A 43 -5.57 -6.47 22.24
N PRO A 44 -6.27 -5.37 22.62
CA PRO A 44 -6.82 -5.20 23.98
C PRO A 44 -7.84 -6.28 24.36
N SER A 45 -8.45 -6.95 23.37
CA SER A 45 -9.43 -8.02 23.60
C SER A 45 -8.81 -9.40 23.83
N GLY A 46 -7.46 -9.51 23.89
CA GLY A 46 -6.76 -10.77 24.15
C GLY A 46 -6.69 -11.72 22.94
N GLY A 47 -7.12 -11.28 21.77
CA GLY A 47 -6.98 -12.03 20.52
C GLY A 47 -5.57 -11.93 19.90
N PRO A 48 -5.35 -12.55 18.74
CA PRO A 48 -4.08 -12.45 18.03
C PRO A 48 -3.74 -10.98 17.73
N PRO A 49 -2.44 -10.62 17.72
CA PRO A 49 -2.02 -9.25 17.48
C PRO A 49 -2.44 -8.78 16.08
N ARG A 50 -2.77 -7.51 15.97
CA ARG A 50 -2.84 -6.85 14.68
C ARG A 50 -1.43 -6.48 14.23
N TRP A 51 -1.31 -6.13 12.98
CA TRP A 51 -0.03 -5.78 12.40
C TRP A 51 -0.06 -4.40 11.79
N GLU A 52 0.95 -3.61 12.10
CA GLU A 52 1.26 -2.39 11.36
C GLU A 52 2.43 -2.69 10.43
N VAL A 53 2.20 -2.54 9.13
CA VAL A 53 3.21 -2.78 8.09
C VAL A 53 3.64 -1.44 7.54
N THR A 54 4.93 -1.14 7.66
CA THR A 54 5.55 0.05 7.09
C THR A 54 6.27 -0.32 5.81
N ALA A 55 6.03 0.44 4.76
CA ALA A 55 6.72 0.29 3.48
C ALA A 55 7.73 1.42 3.29
N ASP A 56 8.90 1.05 2.79
CA ASP A 56 9.97 1.97 2.39
C ASP A 56 10.18 1.83 0.87
N LEU A 57 9.65 2.81 0.13
CA LEU A 57 9.76 2.89 -1.31
C LEU A 57 10.88 3.85 -1.69
N ARG A 58 12.09 3.34 -1.79
CA ARG A 58 13.25 4.16 -2.14
C ARG A 58 13.21 4.61 -3.60
N GLY A 59 13.74 5.81 -3.85
CA GLY A 59 13.98 6.30 -5.21
C GLY A 59 15.05 5.49 -5.93
N SER A 60 15.28 5.80 -7.20
CA SER A 60 16.38 5.23 -7.99
C SER A 60 17.72 5.55 -7.33
N LEU A 61 18.73 4.76 -7.65
CA LEU A 61 20.09 4.98 -7.15
C LEU A 61 20.57 6.40 -7.48
N GLY A 62 20.99 7.15 -6.44
CA GLY A 62 21.40 8.55 -6.59
C GLY A 62 20.25 9.55 -6.63
N ALA A 63 19.01 9.11 -6.51
CA ALA A 63 17.85 9.98 -6.45
C ALA A 63 17.80 10.80 -5.15
N PRO A 64 17.22 12.01 -5.18
CA PRO A 64 17.01 12.80 -3.96
C PRO A 64 16.11 12.08 -2.96
N ILE A 65 16.36 12.32 -1.67
CA ILE A 65 15.61 11.68 -0.58
C ILE A 65 14.09 11.94 -0.66
N TRP A 66 13.67 13.05 -1.23
CA TRP A 66 12.24 13.38 -1.39
C TRP A 66 11.52 12.48 -2.41
N GLU A 67 12.23 11.68 -3.20
CA GLU A 67 11.63 10.63 -4.02
C GLU A 67 11.27 9.38 -3.20
N THR A 68 11.79 9.24 -1.99
CA THR A 68 11.46 8.15 -1.10
C THR A 68 10.07 8.35 -0.51
N ILE A 69 9.27 7.30 -0.56
CA ILE A 69 7.91 7.29 -0.02
C ILE A 69 7.86 6.31 1.15
N TRP A 70 7.41 6.79 2.30
CA TRP A 70 7.12 5.97 3.46
C TRP A 70 5.64 6.04 3.80
N PHE A 71 5.09 4.89 4.15
CA PHE A 71 3.73 4.84 4.66
C PHE A 71 3.56 3.58 5.53
N SER A 72 2.51 3.60 6.33
CA SER A 72 2.11 2.44 7.13
C SER A 72 0.65 2.10 6.88
N VAL A 73 0.37 0.80 6.90
CA VAL A 73 -1.00 0.25 6.82
C VAL A 73 -1.19 -0.75 7.94
N ARG A 74 -2.44 -0.99 8.31
CA ARG A 74 -2.80 -1.95 9.36
C ARG A 74 -3.58 -3.11 8.78
N GLY A 75 -3.24 -4.31 9.24
CA GLY A 75 -3.96 -5.53 8.93
C GLY A 75 -4.29 -6.33 10.17
N ASN A 76 -5.35 -7.12 10.12
CA ASN A 76 -5.70 -8.02 11.22
C ASN A 76 -4.74 -9.20 11.33
N THR A 77 -4.08 -9.53 10.24
CA THR A 77 -3.03 -10.53 10.15
C THR A 77 -1.83 -9.93 9.43
N TRP A 78 -0.67 -10.58 9.58
CA TRP A 78 0.53 -10.21 8.82
C TRP A 78 0.27 -10.25 7.32
N LYS A 79 -0.38 -11.31 6.84
CA LYS A 79 -0.70 -11.50 5.43
C LYS A 79 -1.60 -10.39 4.88
N GLU A 80 -2.63 -10.00 5.63
CA GLU A 80 -3.51 -8.89 5.26
C GLU A 80 -2.75 -7.57 5.21
N GLY A 81 -1.91 -7.31 6.21
CA GLY A 81 -1.08 -6.11 6.27
C GLY A 81 -0.13 -5.98 5.08
N ILE A 82 0.57 -7.05 4.72
CA ILE A 82 1.45 -7.07 3.55
C ILE A 82 0.66 -6.87 2.25
N ALA A 83 -0.47 -7.53 2.09
CA ALA A 83 -1.30 -7.37 0.89
C ALA A 83 -1.75 -5.91 0.71
N LYS A 84 -2.19 -5.26 1.78
CA LYS A 84 -2.55 -3.84 1.77
C LYS A 84 -1.35 -2.94 1.45
N ALA A 85 -0.19 -3.23 2.04
CA ALA A 85 1.02 -2.45 1.81
C ALA A 85 1.49 -2.54 0.36
N VAL A 86 1.45 -3.71 -0.25
CA VAL A 86 1.81 -3.92 -1.65
C VAL A 86 0.87 -3.15 -2.58
N GLN A 87 -0.43 -3.24 -2.36
CA GLN A 87 -1.43 -2.50 -3.15
C GLN A 87 -1.25 -0.98 -3.04
N GLU A 88 -1.03 -0.49 -1.83
CA GLU A 88 -0.79 0.93 -1.58
C GLU A 88 0.51 1.41 -2.22
N ALA A 89 1.56 0.59 -2.17
CA ALA A 89 2.84 0.88 -2.82
C ALA A 89 2.65 1.09 -4.34
N ILE A 90 1.92 0.20 -4.99
CA ILE A 90 1.61 0.32 -6.42
C ILE A 90 0.86 1.64 -6.68
N ALA A 91 -0.18 1.93 -5.91
CA ALA A 91 -1.00 3.12 -6.10
C ALA A 91 -0.19 4.42 -5.93
N ARG A 92 0.67 4.50 -4.92
CA ARG A 92 1.52 5.69 -4.69
C ARG A 92 2.60 5.85 -5.76
N LEU A 93 3.22 4.78 -6.19
CA LEU A 93 4.19 4.83 -7.29
C LEU A 93 3.52 5.25 -8.61
N CYS A 94 2.32 4.74 -8.89
CA CYS A 94 1.54 5.17 -10.04
C CYS A 94 1.16 6.66 -9.96
N GLY A 95 0.81 7.15 -8.78
CA GLY A 95 0.50 8.56 -8.55
C GLY A 95 1.71 9.49 -8.73
N GLN A 96 2.88 9.05 -8.27
CA GLN A 96 4.12 9.83 -8.37
C GLN A 96 4.71 9.87 -9.79
N ASN A 97 4.45 8.87 -10.60
CA ASN A 97 5.11 8.65 -11.89
C ASN A 97 4.15 8.66 -13.08
N VAL A 98 3.09 9.44 -13.01
CA VAL A 98 2.03 9.48 -14.04
C VAL A 98 2.59 9.64 -15.45
N ASN A 99 3.52 10.57 -15.65
CA ASN A 99 4.07 10.85 -16.97
C ASN A 99 4.94 9.70 -17.52
N LYS A 100 5.69 9.02 -16.65
CA LYS A 100 6.52 7.88 -17.03
C LYS A 100 5.71 6.64 -17.38
N LEU A 101 4.49 6.54 -16.88
CA LEU A 101 3.64 5.36 -17.01
C LEU A 101 2.55 5.47 -18.08
N LYS A 102 2.51 6.57 -18.85
CA LYS A 102 1.48 6.84 -19.85
C LYS A 102 1.27 5.74 -20.88
N ASN A 103 2.37 5.11 -21.32
CA ASN A 103 2.34 4.10 -22.37
C ASN A 103 2.47 2.68 -21.82
N THR A 104 2.18 2.48 -20.54
CA THR A 104 2.24 1.19 -19.88
C THR A 104 0.86 0.77 -19.39
N ARG A 105 0.70 -0.52 -19.07
CA ARG A 105 -0.53 -1.04 -18.44
C ARG A 105 -0.84 -0.39 -17.10
N PHE A 106 0.16 0.18 -16.43
CA PHE A 106 0.01 0.83 -15.13
C PHE A 106 -0.78 2.15 -15.20
N ILE A 107 -1.05 2.69 -16.38
CA ILE A 107 -1.94 3.84 -16.54
C ILE A 107 -3.37 3.55 -16.03
N TYR A 108 -3.78 2.29 -16.02
CA TYR A 108 -5.10 1.87 -15.56
C TYR A 108 -5.16 1.54 -14.07
N TYR A 109 -4.03 1.55 -13.39
CA TYR A 109 -3.97 1.28 -11.96
C TYR A 109 -4.46 2.48 -11.14
N PRO A 110 -5.01 2.24 -9.95
CA PRO A 110 -5.32 3.30 -9.01
C PRO A 110 -4.10 4.18 -8.73
N ARG A 111 -4.33 5.47 -8.50
CA ARG A 111 -3.29 6.44 -8.19
C ARG A 111 -3.59 7.11 -6.86
N HIS A 112 -2.59 7.15 -6.00
CA HIS A 112 -2.68 7.83 -4.72
C HIS A 112 -1.62 8.94 -4.63
N ASP A 113 -1.98 10.04 -3.94
CA ASP A 113 -1.03 11.09 -3.62
C ASP A 113 -0.06 10.63 -2.50
N PRO A 114 0.96 11.44 -2.15
CA PRO A 114 1.90 11.06 -1.09
C PRO A 114 1.25 10.81 0.28
N MET A 115 0.05 11.34 0.51
CA MET A 115 -0.73 11.11 1.73
C MET A 115 -1.66 9.90 1.65
N GLY A 116 -1.65 9.18 0.53
CA GLY A 116 -2.48 7.99 0.31
C GLY A 116 -3.91 8.29 -0.11
N ARG A 117 -4.21 9.52 -0.53
CA ARG A 117 -5.54 9.89 -1.02
C ARG A 117 -5.67 9.57 -2.50
N PRO A 118 -6.82 8.99 -2.93
CA PRO A 118 -7.06 8.73 -4.34
C PRO A 118 -6.95 10.01 -5.18
N ILE A 119 -6.22 9.93 -6.28
CA ILE A 119 -6.12 11.01 -7.25
C ILE A 119 -7.19 10.79 -8.31
N THR A 120 -8.04 11.80 -8.51
CA THR A 120 -9.00 11.79 -9.60
C THR A 120 -8.25 11.89 -10.92
N MET A 121 -8.40 10.90 -11.77
CA MET A 121 -7.81 10.93 -13.11
C MET A 121 -8.48 11.99 -13.95
N PRO A 122 -7.73 12.75 -14.79
CA PRO A 122 -8.35 13.61 -15.78
C PRO A 122 -9.26 12.78 -16.71
N PRO A 123 -10.25 13.41 -17.36
CA PRO A 123 -11.24 12.72 -18.18
C PRO A 123 -10.54 11.99 -19.34
N HIS A 124 -10.33 10.75 -19.14
CA HIS A 124 -9.79 9.80 -20.11
C HIS A 124 -10.67 8.57 -20.15
N PRO A 125 -10.44 7.68 -21.11
CA PRO A 125 -11.42 6.66 -21.53
C PRO A 125 -12.26 6.14 -20.36
N GLU A 126 -13.49 5.83 -20.61
CA GLU A 126 -14.52 5.40 -19.64
C GLU A 126 -14.01 4.40 -18.57
N MET A 127 -13.07 3.54 -18.95
CA MET A 127 -12.44 2.57 -18.05
C MET A 127 -11.66 3.25 -16.91
N ASN A 128 -10.98 4.36 -17.18
CA ASN A 128 -10.20 5.09 -16.15
C ASN A 128 -11.12 5.73 -15.11
N HIS A 129 -12.28 6.23 -15.54
CA HIS A 129 -13.29 6.72 -14.61
C HIS A 129 -13.82 5.63 -13.71
N TYR A 130 -14.09 4.46 -14.26
CA TYR A 130 -14.60 3.33 -13.50
C TYR A 130 -13.58 2.83 -12.46
N VAL A 131 -12.32 2.67 -12.85
CA VAL A 131 -11.24 2.28 -11.93
C VAL A 131 -11.06 3.32 -10.83
N SER A 132 -11.03 4.60 -11.17
CA SER A 132 -10.92 5.68 -10.18
C SER A 132 -12.10 5.71 -9.22
N TYR A 133 -13.30 5.45 -9.71
CA TYR A 133 -14.49 5.36 -8.87
C TYR A 133 -14.40 4.19 -7.90
N LEU A 134 -14.02 3.01 -8.37
CA LEU A 134 -13.86 1.84 -7.51
C LEU A 134 -12.77 2.04 -6.45
N ASP A 135 -11.66 2.66 -6.81
CA ASP A 135 -10.59 2.99 -5.87
C ASP A 135 -11.05 3.97 -4.79
N PHE A 136 -11.78 5.01 -5.18
CA PHE A 136 -12.38 5.95 -4.25
C PHE A 136 -13.35 5.27 -3.28
N MET A 137 -14.21 4.39 -3.79
CA MET A 137 -15.16 3.64 -2.97
C MET A 137 -14.44 2.70 -2.00
N LEU A 138 -13.38 2.05 -2.44
CA LEU A 138 -12.57 1.18 -1.58
C LEU A 138 -11.88 1.99 -0.47
N TYR A 139 -11.30 3.12 -0.81
CA TYR A 139 -10.70 4.04 0.17
C TYR A 139 -11.69 4.47 1.23
N LYS A 140 -12.87 4.92 0.80
CA LYS A 140 -13.93 5.35 1.70
C LYS A 140 -14.39 4.22 2.62
N THR A 141 -14.60 3.03 2.09
CA THR A 141 -15.03 1.86 2.85
C THR A 141 -13.98 1.45 3.88
N ARG A 142 -12.70 1.43 3.50
CA ARG A 142 -11.61 1.14 4.44
C ARG A 142 -11.53 2.14 5.58
N LYS A 143 -11.68 3.42 5.26
CA LYS A 143 -11.67 4.48 6.27
C LYS A 143 -12.85 4.36 7.24
N GLU A 144 -14.04 4.07 6.75
CA GLU A 144 -15.22 3.82 7.59
C GLU A 144 -15.02 2.59 8.48
N LEU A 145 -14.44 1.53 7.95
CA LEU A 145 -14.15 0.32 8.71
C LEU A 145 -13.12 0.57 9.81
N ASP A 146 -12.05 1.30 9.52
CA ASP A 146 -11.04 1.64 10.51
C ASP A 146 -11.62 2.53 11.62
N ASN A 147 -12.47 3.48 11.27
CA ASN A 147 -13.17 4.31 12.25
C ASN A 147 -14.12 3.49 13.12
N ALA A 148 -14.86 2.56 12.55
CA ALA A 148 -15.76 1.67 13.29
C ALA A 148 -14.98 0.76 14.25
N ARG A 149 -13.84 0.23 13.83
CA ARG A 149 -12.95 -0.58 14.67
C ARG A 149 -12.38 0.23 15.82
N ALA A 150 -11.93 1.46 15.55
CA ALA A 150 -11.42 2.36 16.59
C ALA A 150 -12.50 2.72 17.62
N PHE A 151 -13.71 3.01 17.16
CA PHE A 151 -14.86 3.27 18.03
C PHE A 151 -15.17 2.08 18.92
N ARG A 152 -15.22 0.87 18.35
CA ARG A 152 -15.48 -0.36 19.11
C ARG A 152 -14.44 -0.60 20.19
N GLN A 153 -13.17 -0.36 19.89
CA GLN A 153 -12.08 -0.51 20.86
C GLN A 153 -12.15 0.49 22.01
N ALA A 154 -12.57 1.72 21.72
CA ALA A 154 -12.71 2.76 22.74
C ALA A 154 -13.90 2.52 23.69
N HIS A 155 -14.96 1.88 23.22
CA HIS A 155 -16.22 1.74 23.96
C HIS A 155 -16.47 0.32 24.51
N TYR A 156 -15.78 -0.69 23.96
CA TYR A 156 -15.92 -2.10 24.36
C TYR A 156 -14.53 -2.71 24.53
N PRO A 157 -13.83 -2.33 25.63
CA PRO A 157 -12.49 -2.88 25.92
C PRO A 157 -12.53 -4.38 26.23
#